data_ac5d955fa9bb81ca43ac1492945cf737
#
_entry.id   ac5d955fa9bb81ca43ac1492945cf737
#
_cell.length_a   1.000
_cell.length_b   1.000
_cell.length_c   1.000
_cell.angle_alpha   90.00
_cell.angle_beta   90.00
_cell.angle_gamma   90.00
#
_symmetry.space_group_name_H-M   'P 1'
#
loop_
_entity.id
_entity.type
_entity.pdbx_description
1 polymer ?
#
loop_
_entity_poly.entity_id
_entity_poly.type
_entity_poly.pdbx_seq_one_letter_code
_entity_poly.pdbx_strand_id
1 'polypeptide(L)'
;MIRLTINHCLNQQKQQQRLQYKGPWLPEPVQHHTLELDQVLEMRDLLNYELTTQLSRLNPYERAVFILKEAFEFPHQDIAQVIGKSPDNTRQLLSRAKGKIKTQAPSSPISAEDQAKAHQFAQHIQQGDLEKLIQLFKEDITIYSDGGGKVTAALLPIVGAQKVANFYLNIFQSLSPNTQARFDEILGQPAILFSENDQIWSAMIFTLEAGKFTTIYSILNPDKLKNL
;
A
#
# COMPACT_ATOMS: atom_id res chain seq x y z
N MET A 1 -21.56 17.32 5.07
CA MET A 1 -20.28 16.78 5.55
C MET A 1 -19.40 16.28 4.38
N ILE A 2 -19.80 15.30 3.58
CA ILE A 2 -19.02 14.69 2.47
C ILE A 2 -18.41 15.74 1.51
N ARG A 3 -19.16 16.77 1.10
CA ARG A 3 -18.67 17.82 0.21
C ARG A 3 -17.53 18.65 0.82
N LEU A 4 -17.56 18.89 2.12
CA LEU A 4 -16.47 19.58 2.84
C LEU A 4 -15.22 18.71 2.89
N THR A 5 -15.37 17.42 3.13
CA THR A 5 -14.26 16.45 3.14
C THR A 5 -13.60 16.36 1.76
N ILE A 6 -14.37 16.27 0.69
CA ILE A 6 -13.85 16.27 -0.69
C ILE A 6 -13.08 17.54 -1.00
N ASN A 7 -13.63 18.71 -0.66
CA ASN A 7 -12.95 20.00 -0.88
C ASN A 7 -11.66 20.12 -0.04
N HIS A 8 -11.67 19.61 1.18
CA HIS A 8 -10.47 19.55 2.01
C HIS A 8 -9.39 18.66 1.38
N CYS A 9 -9.75 17.45 0.93
CA CYS A 9 -8.84 16.55 0.22
C CYS A 9 -8.28 17.19 -1.07
N LEU A 10 -9.12 17.91 -1.84
CA LEU A 10 -8.68 18.65 -3.04
C LEU A 10 -7.64 19.71 -2.71
N ASN A 11 -7.84 20.45 -1.61
CA ASN A 11 -6.92 21.49 -1.19
C ASN A 11 -5.61 20.91 -0.65
N GLN A 12 -5.66 19.83 0.13
CA GLN A 12 -4.46 19.13 0.60
C GLN A 12 -3.64 18.58 -0.57
N GLN A 13 -4.29 17.98 -1.58
CA GLN A 13 -3.56 17.46 -2.74
C GLN A 13 -2.86 18.58 -3.54
N LYS A 14 -3.49 19.74 -3.69
CA LYS A 14 -2.85 20.92 -4.32
C LYS A 14 -1.63 21.40 -3.54
N GLN A 15 -1.66 21.31 -2.20
CA GLN A 15 -0.50 21.64 -1.36
C GLN A 15 0.60 20.58 -1.49
N GLN A 16 0.26 19.29 -1.50
CA GLN A 16 1.23 18.19 -1.67
C GLN A 16 1.91 18.21 -3.05
N GLN A 17 1.21 18.57 -4.11
CA GLN A 17 1.80 18.74 -5.45
C GLN A 17 2.85 19.87 -5.52
N ARG A 18 2.80 20.86 -4.61
CA ARG A 18 3.81 21.93 -4.50
C ARG A 18 5.06 21.49 -3.75
N LEU A 19 4.97 20.48 -2.91
CA LEU A 19 6.12 19.85 -2.27
C LEU A 19 6.66 18.80 -3.25
N GLN A 20 7.88 19.00 -3.76
CA GLN A 20 8.57 18.03 -4.61
C GLN A 20 8.87 16.77 -3.78
N TYR A 21 7.89 15.85 -3.69
CA TYR A 21 8.08 14.58 -3.02
C TYR A 21 9.09 13.74 -3.81
N LYS A 22 10.15 13.29 -3.15
CA LYS A 22 11.20 12.50 -3.79
C LYS A 22 10.88 11.02 -3.71
N GLY A 23 10.74 10.37 -4.87
CA GLY A 23 10.44 8.95 -4.99
C GLY A 23 8.95 8.62 -4.96
N PRO A 24 8.60 7.32 -4.92
CA PRO A 24 7.22 6.86 -4.81
C PRO A 24 6.59 7.34 -3.49
N TRP A 25 5.40 7.91 -3.57
CA TRP A 25 4.61 8.18 -2.38
C TRP A 25 3.74 6.96 -2.08
N LEU A 26 3.84 6.44 -0.86
CA LEU A 26 3.03 5.34 -0.36
C LEU A 26 2.10 5.85 0.76
N PRO A 27 0.89 5.29 0.93
CA PRO A 27 0.03 5.61 2.08
C PRO A 27 0.75 5.34 3.42
N GLU A 28 0.33 6.05 4.46
CA GLU A 28 0.76 5.76 5.83
C GLU A 28 0.26 4.35 6.22
N PRO A 29 1.12 3.49 6.78
CA PRO A 29 0.70 2.18 7.23
C PRO A 29 -0.14 2.30 8.50
N VAL A 30 -1.34 1.72 8.50
CA VAL A 30 -2.27 1.76 9.64
C VAL A 30 -2.55 0.33 10.08
N GLN A 31 -2.35 0.06 11.38
CA GLN A 31 -2.72 -1.22 11.98
C GLN A 31 -4.24 -1.28 12.20
N HIS A 32 -4.83 -2.46 12.05
CA HIS A 32 -6.29 -2.66 12.22
C HIS A 32 -6.82 -2.27 13.60
N HIS A 33 -6.00 -2.33 14.64
CA HIS A 33 -6.38 -2.02 16.02
C HIS A 33 -6.71 -0.54 16.28
N THR A 34 -6.33 0.36 15.39
CA THR A 34 -6.56 1.81 15.51
C THR A 34 -7.85 2.30 14.86
N LEU A 35 -8.60 1.43 14.19
CA LEU A 35 -9.86 1.79 13.52
C LEU A 35 -11.07 1.43 14.42
N GLU A 36 -11.42 2.31 15.34
CA GLU A 36 -12.61 2.19 16.22
C GLU A 36 -13.92 2.57 15.46
N LEU A 37 -14.33 1.83 14.46
CA LEU A 37 -15.58 2.11 13.77
C LEU A 37 -16.35 0.81 13.51
N ASP A 38 -17.26 0.48 14.42
CA ASP A 38 -18.19 -0.67 14.32
C ASP A 38 -19.06 -0.69 13.04
N GLN A 39 -19.19 0.45 12.35
CA GLN A 39 -19.95 0.58 11.10
C GLN A 39 -19.09 0.35 9.84
N VAL A 40 -17.80 0.03 9.98
CA VAL A 40 -16.84 -0.11 8.87
C VAL A 40 -16.42 -1.57 8.66
N LEU A 41 -17.06 -2.53 9.33
CA LEU A 41 -16.73 -3.95 9.17
C LEU A 41 -16.82 -4.40 7.69
N GLU A 42 -17.88 -4.00 6.97
CA GLU A 42 -18.01 -4.28 5.54
C GLU A 42 -17.01 -3.53 4.67
N MET A 43 -16.53 -2.34 5.10
CA MET A 43 -15.47 -1.61 4.40
C MET A 43 -14.07 -2.13 4.70
N ARG A 44 -13.84 -2.78 5.85
CA ARG A 44 -12.55 -3.41 6.19
C ARG A 44 -12.17 -4.47 5.15
N ASP A 45 -13.16 -5.26 4.72
CA ASP A 45 -12.95 -6.30 3.72
C ASP A 45 -12.63 -5.74 2.32
N LEU A 46 -12.97 -4.46 2.08
CA LEU A 46 -12.71 -3.79 0.80
C LEU A 46 -11.39 -3.00 0.78
N LEU A 47 -10.85 -2.59 1.95
CA LEU A 47 -9.67 -1.74 2.04
C LEU A 47 -8.43 -2.56 2.42
N ASN A 48 -7.68 -2.99 1.41
CA ASN A 48 -6.33 -3.47 1.60
C ASN A 48 -5.30 -2.36 1.26
N TYR A 49 -4.05 -2.57 1.66
CA TYR A 49 -2.97 -1.60 1.43
C TYR A 49 -2.73 -1.36 -0.07
N GLU A 50 -2.86 -2.38 -0.89
CA GLU A 50 -2.72 -2.28 -2.35
C GLU A 50 -3.79 -1.39 -2.96
N LEU A 51 -5.08 -1.61 -2.64
CA LEU A 51 -6.17 -0.76 -3.09
C LEU A 51 -5.99 0.68 -2.60
N THR A 52 -5.60 0.88 -1.33
CA THR A 52 -5.31 2.20 -0.77
C THR A 52 -4.21 2.91 -1.56
N THR A 53 -3.15 2.19 -1.93
CA THR A 53 -2.07 2.71 -2.79
C THR A 53 -2.57 3.07 -4.18
N GLN A 54 -3.40 2.22 -4.80
CA GLN A 54 -3.98 2.50 -6.12
C GLN A 54 -4.97 3.67 -6.08
N LEU A 55 -5.81 3.77 -5.05
CA LEU A 55 -6.72 4.90 -4.82
C LEU A 55 -5.95 6.22 -4.67
N SER A 56 -4.76 6.20 -4.06
CA SER A 56 -3.94 7.41 -3.91
C SER A 56 -3.47 8.00 -5.25
N ARG A 57 -3.37 7.17 -6.29
CA ARG A 57 -2.96 7.56 -7.65
C ARG A 57 -4.11 8.13 -8.49
N LEU A 58 -5.36 7.96 -8.05
CA LEU A 58 -6.52 8.55 -8.70
C LEU A 58 -6.59 10.06 -8.43
N ASN A 59 -7.14 10.82 -9.39
CA ASN A 59 -7.50 12.19 -9.06
C ASN A 59 -8.64 12.20 -8.02
N PRO A 60 -8.82 13.30 -7.26
CA PRO A 60 -9.78 13.34 -6.14
C PRO A 60 -11.23 13.03 -6.53
N TYR A 61 -11.65 13.44 -7.73
CA TYR A 61 -13.01 13.16 -8.20
C TYR A 61 -13.18 11.69 -8.58
N GLU A 62 -12.20 11.10 -9.28
CA GLU A 62 -12.18 9.67 -9.59
C GLU A 62 -12.22 8.84 -8.31
N ARG A 63 -11.40 9.21 -7.31
CA ARG A 63 -11.35 8.53 -6.01
C ARG A 63 -12.68 8.64 -5.27
N ALA A 64 -13.24 9.85 -5.17
CA ALA A 64 -14.52 10.06 -4.50
C ALA A 64 -15.65 9.27 -5.16
N VAL A 65 -15.75 9.31 -6.50
CA VAL A 65 -16.76 8.54 -7.23
C VAL A 65 -16.59 7.04 -7.03
N PHE A 66 -15.35 6.55 -7.09
CA PHE A 66 -15.06 5.14 -6.89
C PHE A 66 -15.49 4.67 -5.49
N ILE A 67 -15.07 5.39 -4.45
CA ILE A 67 -15.41 5.03 -3.05
C ILE A 67 -16.94 5.11 -2.83
N LEU A 68 -17.59 6.20 -3.24
CA LEU A 68 -19.02 6.36 -3.05
C LEU A 68 -19.84 5.32 -3.80
N LYS A 69 -19.36 4.86 -4.97
CA LYS A 69 -20.07 3.85 -5.77
C LYS A 69 -19.78 2.42 -5.33
N GLU A 70 -18.51 2.05 -5.15
CA GLU A 70 -18.12 0.66 -4.93
C GLU A 70 -18.19 0.26 -3.44
N ALA A 71 -17.93 1.20 -2.50
CA ALA A 71 -17.97 0.89 -1.08
C ALA A 71 -19.30 1.27 -0.42
N PHE A 72 -19.97 2.31 -0.91
CA PHE A 72 -21.23 2.79 -0.33
C PHE A 72 -22.45 2.58 -1.24
N GLU A 73 -22.27 2.03 -2.43
CA GLU A 73 -23.33 1.70 -3.40
C GLU A 73 -24.23 2.89 -3.82
N PHE A 74 -23.77 4.13 -3.61
CA PHE A 74 -24.58 5.31 -3.91
C PHE A 74 -24.98 5.38 -5.39
N PRO A 75 -26.24 5.78 -5.70
CA PRO A 75 -26.67 6.04 -7.07
C PRO A 75 -25.85 7.17 -7.71
N HIS A 76 -25.60 7.09 -9.03
CA HIS A 76 -24.84 8.13 -9.74
C HIS A 76 -25.46 9.54 -9.62
N GLN A 77 -26.79 9.65 -9.44
CA GLN A 77 -27.48 10.92 -9.22
C GLN A 77 -27.04 11.57 -7.90
N ASP A 78 -26.98 10.78 -6.83
CA ASP A 78 -26.58 11.27 -5.50
C ASP A 78 -25.11 11.64 -5.47
N ILE A 79 -24.26 10.79 -6.09
CA ILE A 79 -22.84 11.10 -6.25
C ILE A 79 -22.64 12.41 -7.00
N ALA A 80 -23.40 12.63 -8.09
CA ALA A 80 -23.35 13.85 -8.90
C ALA A 80 -23.66 15.11 -8.08
N GLN A 81 -24.70 15.04 -7.21
CA GLN A 81 -25.03 16.13 -6.30
C GLN A 81 -23.92 16.42 -5.31
N VAL A 82 -23.33 15.35 -4.72
CA VAL A 82 -22.25 15.47 -3.72
C VAL A 82 -21.00 16.14 -4.31
N ILE A 83 -20.57 15.72 -5.52
CA ILE A 83 -19.33 16.22 -6.13
C ILE A 83 -19.54 17.44 -7.02
N GLY A 84 -20.80 17.91 -7.22
CA GLY A 84 -21.14 19.07 -8.06
C GLY A 84 -20.89 18.83 -9.56
N LYS A 85 -21.24 17.64 -10.06
CA LYS A 85 -21.09 17.23 -11.46
C LYS A 85 -22.42 16.67 -12.00
N SER A 86 -22.46 16.32 -13.31
CA SER A 86 -23.60 15.61 -13.88
C SER A 86 -23.52 14.10 -13.62
N PRO A 87 -24.65 13.36 -13.63
CA PRO A 87 -24.63 11.91 -13.52
C PRO A 87 -23.80 11.22 -14.62
N ASP A 88 -23.78 11.77 -15.83
CA ASP A 88 -22.97 11.22 -16.93
C ASP A 88 -21.47 11.42 -16.67
N ASN A 89 -21.09 12.56 -16.10
CA ASN A 89 -19.71 12.80 -15.70
C ASN A 89 -19.28 11.83 -14.58
N THR A 90 -20.16 11.50 -13.63
CA THR A 90 -19.85 10.51 -12.59
C THR A 90 -19.64 9.11 -13.18
N ARG A 91 -20.41 8.70 -14.20
CA ARG A 91 -20.18 7.41 -14.90
C ARG A 91 -18.82 7.40 -15.60
N GLN A 92 -18.46 8.49 -16.28
CA GLN A 92 -17.16 8.61 -16.93
C GLN A 92 -16.00 8.60 -15.94
N LEU A 93 -16.13 9.30 -14.79
CA LEU A 93 -15.13 9.29 -13.72
C LEU A 93 -14.95 7.91 -13.14
N LEU A 94 -16.05 7.17 -12.89
CA LEU A 94 -16.00 5.79 -12.42
C LEU A 94 -15.29 4.88 -13.42
N SER A 95 -15.63 4.97 -14.70
CA SER A 95 -14.99 4.18 -15.75
C SER A 95 -13.48 4.42 -15.82
N ARG A 96 -13.04 5.68 -15.73
CA ARG A 96 -11.62 6.03 -15.67
C ARG A 96 -10.94 5.50 -14.41
N ALA A 97 -11.62 5.60 -13.25
CA ALA A 97 -11.11 5.06 -11.99
C ALA A 97 -10.91 3.55 -12.08
N LYS A 98 -11.91 2.81 -12.56
CA LYS A 98 -11.84 1.35 -12.77
C LYS A 98 -10.73 0.95 -13.76
N GLY A 99 -10.51 1.73 -14.79
CA GLY A 99 -9.41 1.49 -15.74
C GLY A 99 -8.01 1.69 -15.16
N LYS A 100 -7.87 2.46 -14.08
CA LYS A 100 -6.61 2.71 -13.38
C LYS A 100 -6.36 1.77 -12.20
N ILE A 101 -7.43 1.25 -11.60
CA ILE A 101 -7.36 0.29 -10.50
C ILE A 101 -7.29 -1.10 -11.10
N LYS A 102 -6.16 -1.78 -10.85
CA LYS A 102 -5.91 -3.14 -11.35
C LYS A 102 -6.27 -4.22 -10.35
N THR A 103 -6.58 -3.84 -9.12
CA THR A 103 -6.88 -4.79 -8.05
C THR A 103 -8.25 -5.42 -8.28
N GLN A 104 -8.29 -6.74 -8.32
CA GLN A 104 -9.52 -7.48 -8.06
C GLN A 104 -9.93 -7.23 -6.60
N ALA A 105 -11.23 -7.39 -6.29
CA ALA A 105 -11.76 -7.23 -4.94
C ALA A 105 -10.85 -7.88 -3.88
N PRO A 106 -10.82 -7.33 -2.66
CA PRO A 106 -9.89 -7.78 -1.63
C PRO A 106 -9.98 -9.30 -1.49
N SER A 107 -8.80 -9.89 -1.55
CA SER A 107 -8.63 -11.28 -1.16
C SER A 107 -9.11 -11.45 0.28
N SER A 108 -9.65 -12.61 0.57
CA SER A 108 -9.97 -13.13 1.89
C SER A 108 -8.96 -12.67 2.97
N PRO A 109 -9.36 -12.68 4.25
CA PRO A 109 -8.43 -12.44 5.38
C PRO A 109 -7.11 -13.14 5.13
N ILE A 110 -6.00 -12.53 5.57
CA ILE A 110 -4.65 -13.10 5.41
C ILE A 110 -4.68 -14.57 5.78
N SER A 111 -4.33 -15.41 4.83
CA SER A 111 -4.26 -16.84 5.09
C SER A 111 -3.00 -17.16 5.93
N ALA A 112 -3.07 -18.24 6.69
CA ALA A 112 -1.87 -18.76 7.38
C ALA A 112 -0.73 -19.05 6.38
N GLU A 113 -1.07 -19.35 5.12
CA GLU A 113 -0.11 -19.55 4.04
C GLU A 113 0.60 -18.23 3.67
N ASP A 114 -0.12 -17.11 3.57
CA ASP A 114 0.47 -15.80 3.25
C ASP A 114 1.44 -15.34 4.34
N GLN A 115 1.07 -15.55 5.62
CA GLN A 115 1.97 -15.29 6.74
C GLN A 115 3.22 -16.17 6.67
N ALA A 116 3.06 -17.49 6.38
CA ALA A 116 4.18 -18.40 6.22
C ALA A 116 5.13 -17.96 5.09
N LYS A 117 4.62 -17.36 3.99
CA LYS A 117 5.44 -16.82 2.92
C LYS A 117 6.29 -15.63 3.38
N ALA A 118 5.75 -14.73 4.21
CA ALA A 118 6.52 -13.62 4.78
C ALA A 118 7.66 -14.14 5.69
N HIS A 119 7.40 -15.19 6.47
CA HIS A 119 8.45 -15.86 7.26
C HIS A 119 9.53 -16.50 6.37
N GLN A 120 9.14 -17.23 5.31
CA GLN A 120 10.06 -17.79 4.34
C GLN A 120 10.95 -16.73 3.69
N PHE A 121 10.36 -15.59 3.30
CA PHE A 121 11.10 -14.46 2.76
C PHE A 121 12.19 -13.98 3.72
N ALA A 122 11.85 -13.72 4.99
CA ALA A 122 12.82 -13.30 6.00
C ALA A 122 13.93 -14.35 6.21
N GLN A 123 13.57 -15.63 6.27
CA GLN A 123 14.51 -16.73 6.44
C GLN A 123 15.50 -16.83 5.26
N HIS A 124 15.01 -16.77 4.02
CA HIS A 124 15.86 -16.88 2.82
C HIS A 124 16.79 -15.69 2.66
N ILE A 125 16.34 -14.50 3.08
CA ILE A 125 17.20 -13.31 3.13
C ILE A 125 18.34 -13.53 4.15
N GLN A 126 18.04 -13.99 5.36
CA GLN A 126 19.06 -14.25 6.38
C GLN A 126 20.07 -15.30 5.94
N GLN A 127 19.62 -16.30 5.18
CA GLN A 127 20.47 -17.36 4.62
C GLN A 127 21.25 -16.92 3.37
N GLY A 128 20.93 -15.78 2.78
CA GLY A 128 21.50 -15.34 1.50
C GLY A 128 21.08 -16.20 0.31
N ASP A 129 19.94 -16.92 0.43
CA ASP A 129 19.49 -17.90 -0.56
C ASP A 129 18.73 -17.23 -1.70
N LEU A 130 19.50 -16.77 -2.71
CA LEU A 130 18.96 -16.07 -3.88
C LEU A 130 17.93 -16.88 -4.66
N GLU A 131 18.17 -18.18 -4.84
CA GLU A 131 17.30 -19.03 -5.65
C GLU A 131 15.93 -19.20 -4.99
N LYS A 132 15.91 -19.46 -3.69
CA LYS A 132 14.65 -19.59 -2.94
C LYS A 132 13.89 -18.27 -2.83
N LEU A 133 14.59 -17.12 -2.73
CA LEU A 133 13.94 -15.82 -2.80
C LEU A 133 13.23 -15.62 -4.14
N ILE A 134 13.90 -15.94 -5.25
CA ILE A 134 13.32 -15.82 -6.59
C ILE A 134 12.09 -16.73 -6.73
N GLN A 135 12.09 -17.92 -6.15
CA GLN A 135 10.94 -18.84 -6.19
C GLN A 135 9.71 -18.30 -5.46
N LEU A 136 9.87 -17.44 -4.45
CA LEU A 136 8.77 -16.78 -3.74
C LEU A 136 8.10 -15.69 -4.59
N PHE A 137 8.77 -15.19 -5.63
CA PHE A 137 8.34 -14.03 -6.39
C PHE A 137 7.62 -14.44 -7.68
N LYS A 138 6.66 -13.62 -8.12
CA LYS A 138 6.25 -13.62 -9.52
C LYS A 138 7.36 -13.02 -10.38
N GLU A 139 7.41 -13.40 -11.65
CA GLU A 139 8.45 -12.96 -12.58
C GLU A 139 8.50 -11.43 -12.71
N ASP A 140 7.34 -10.79 -12.68
CA ASP A 140 7.12 -9.34 -12.82
C ASP A 140 6.94 -8.61 -11.47
N ILE A 141 7.32 -9.24 -10.35
CA ILE A 141 7.25 -8.60 -9.03
C ILE A 141 7.80 -7.18 -9.05
N THR A 142 7.14 -6.29 -8.34
CA THR A 142 7.54 -4.88 -8.27
C THR A 142 7.74 -4.42 -6.83
N ILE A 143 8.83 -3.69 -6.57
CA ILE A 143 9.04 -2.99 -5.28
C ILE A 143 8.79 -1.50 -5.46
N TYR A 144 8.11 -0.92 -4.50
CA TYR A 144 8.01 0.53 -4.30
C TYR A 144 8.64 0.89 -2.95
N SER A 145 9.53 1.88 -2.94
CA SER A 145 10.20 2.34 -1.71
C SER A 145 9.89 3.82 -1.45
N ASP A 146 9.39 4.13 -0.27
CA ASP A 146 9.05 5.49 0.14
C ASP A 146 9.97 5.97 1.27
N GLY A 147 10.98 6.75 0.92
CA GLY A 147 11.87 7.42 1.87
C GLY A 147 11.47 8.86 2.18
N GLY A 148 10.46 9.42 1.49
CA GLY A 148 10.00 10.80 1.66
C GLY A 148 11.06 11.87 1.37
N GLY A 149 12.19 11.50 0.76
CA GLY A 149 13.36 12.37 0.59
C GLY A 149 14.14 12.61 1.89
N LYS A 150 13.80 11.93 2.99
CA LYS A 150 14.42 12.04 4.32
C LYS A 150 15.45 10.94 4.57
N VAL A 151 15.21 9.76 4.00
CA VAL A 151 16.12 8.61 4.06
C VAL A 151 16.38 8.07 2.66
N THR A 152 17.48 7.33 2.53
CA THR A 152 17.84 6.68 1.25
C THR A 152 16.82 5.60 0.92
N ALA A 153 16.23 5.69 -0.27
CA ALA A 153 15.26 4.74 -0.80
C ALA A 153 15.36 4.69 -2.33
N ALA A 154 14.86 3.62 -2.95
CA ALA A 154 14.80 3.53 -4.41
C ALA A 154 13.82 4.58 -4.95
N LEU A 155 14.31 5.49 -5.79
CA LEU A 155 13.50 6.58 -6.35
C LEU A 155 12.55 6.11 -7.44
N LEU A 156 12.83 4.97 -8.06
CA LEU A 156 12.00 4.34 -9.10
C LEU A 156 11.64 2.93 -8.67
N PRO A 157 10.50 2.41 -9.12
CA PRO A 157 10.13 1.01 -8.87
C PRO A 157 11.20 0.05 -9.42
N ILE A 158 11.50 -1.01 -8.65
CA ILE A 158 12.38 -2.09 -9.10
C ILE A 158 11.48 -3.24 -9.55
N VAL A 159 11.65 -3.69 -10.80
CA VAL A 159 10.79 -4.71 -11.41
C VAL A 159 11.61 -5.94 -11.80
N GLY A 160 11.05 -7.11 -11.50
CA GLY A 160 11.59 -8.42 -11.86
C GLY A 160 12.25 -9.18 -10.71
N ALA A 161 11.92 -10.48 -10.60
CA ALA A 161 12.27 -11.32 -9.47
C ALA A 161 13.78 -11.32 -9.14
N GLN A 162 14.64 -11.44 -10.16
CA GLN A 162 16.09 -11.43 -9.98
C GLN A 162 16.61 -10.11 -9.40
N LYS A 163 16.11 -8.97 -9.92
CA LYS A 163 16.54 -7.63 -9.45
C LYS A 163 16.08 -7.38 -8.03
N VAL A 164 14.84 -7.78 -7.73
CA VAL A 164 14.23 -7.64 -6.40
C VAL A 164 14.98 -8.48 -5.36
N ALA A 165 15.28 -9.74 -5.68
CA ALA A 165 16.04 -10.62 -4.78
C ALA A 165 17.44 -10.07 -4.50
N ASN A 166 18.18 -9.67 -5.54
CA ASN A 166 19.51 -9.06 -5.36
C ASN A 166 19.46 -7.76 -4.55
N PHE A 167 18.44 -6.91 -4.79
CA PHE A 167 18.27 -5.67 -4.05
C PHE A 167 18.12 -5.92 -2.54
N TYR A 168 17.25 -6.86 -2.16
CA TYR A 168 17.06 -7.17 -0.75
C TYR A 168 18.25 -7.88 -0.13
N LEU A 169 18.90 -8.82 -0.81
CA LEU A 169 20.11 -9.46 -0.29
C LEU A 169 21.21 -8.43 0.01
N ASN A 170 21.43 -7.46 -0.87
CA ASN A 170 22.41 -6.40 -0.66
C ASN A 170 22.06 -5.51 0.54
N ILE A 171 20.78 -5.12 0.69
CA ILE A 171 20.34 -4.31 1.83
C ILE A 171 20.52 -5.08 3.13
N PHE A 172 20.06 -6.32 3.18
CA PHE A 172 20.06 -7.10 4.42
C PHE A 172 21.46 -7.50 4.87
N GLN A 173 22.44 -7.64 3.95
CA GLN A 173 23.84 -7.83 4.31
C GLN A 173 24.45 -6.61 5.01
N SER A 174 23.89 -5.41 4.82
CA SER A 174 24.36 -4.17 5.42
C SER A 174 23.58 -3.76 6.68
N LEU A 175 22.59 -4.56 7.11
CA LEU A 175 21.81 -4.24 8.31
C LEU A 175 22.64 -4.42 9.59
N SER A 176 22.32 -3.58 10.57
CA SER A 176 22.87 -3.68 11.91
C SER A 176 22.52 -5.04 12.54
N PRO A 177 23.45 -5.68 13.29
CA PRO A 177 23.15 -6.89 14.06
C PRO A 177 22.04 -6.69 15.11
N ASN A 178 21.76 -5.44 15.51
CA ASN A 178 20.72 -5.07 16.46
C ASN A 178 19.35 -4.89 15.80
N THR A 179 19.24 -5.03 14.47
CA THR A 179 17.98 -4.95 13.76
C THR A 179 17.07 -6.11 14.17
N GLN A 180 15.89 -5.78 14.65
CA GLN A 180 14.83 -6.72 14.96
C GLN A 180 13.77 -6.71 13.86
N ALA A 181 13.20 -7.87 13.56
CA ALA A 181 12.11 -8.03 12.62
C ALA A 181 10.89 -8.58 13.36
N ARG A 182 9.77 -7.87 13.29
CA ARG A 182 8.46 -8.29 13.81
C ARG A 182 7.50 -8.52 12.65
N PHE A 183 6.86 -9.67 12.65
CA PHE A 183 5.78 -9.96 11.71
C PHE A 183 4.48 -9.32 12.20
N ASP A 184 3.72 -8.73 11.27
CA ASP A 184 2.52 -7.95 11.57
C ASP A 184 1.52 -8.04 10.41
N GLU A 185 0.38 -7.41 10.59
CA GLU A 185 -0.66 -7.23 9.60
C GLU A 185 -0.98 -5.75 9.42
N ILE A 186 -0.94 -5.26 8.17
CA ILE A 186 -1.27 -3.88 7.84
C ILE A 186 -2.35 -3.87 6.75
N LEU A 187 -3.53 -3.37 7.10
CA LEU A 187 -4.69 -3.29 6.21
C LEU A 187 -4.95 -4.62 5.48
N GLY A 188 -5.03 -5.73 6.23
CA GLY A 188 -5.31 -7.04 5.67
C GLY A 188 -4.20 -7.65 4.81
N GLN A 189 -2.96 -7.16 4.92
CA GLN A 189 -1.82 -7.71 4.19
C GLN A 189 -0.67 -8.07 5.13
N PRO A 190 0.06 -9.18 4.88
CA PRO A 190 1.20 -9.55 5.69
C PRO A 190 2.28 -8.48 5.62
N ALA A 191 2.89 -8.20 6.77
CA ALA A 191 3.91 -7.17 6.89
C ALA A 191 5.08 -7.63 7.76
N ILE A 192 6.23 -7.01 7.55
CA ILE A 192 7.40 -7.12 8.42
C ILE A 192 7.80 -5.71 8.84
N LEU A 193 7.84 -5.47 10.15
CA LEU A 193 8.32 -4.23 10.74
C LEU A 193 9.75 -4.42 11.20
N PHE A 194 10.64 -3.52 10.78
CA PHE A 194 12.03 -3.52 11.19
C PHE A 194 12.27 -2.40 12.20
N SER A 195 12.87 -2.74 13.33
CA SER A 195 13.20 -1.80 14.40
C SER A 195 14.64 -1.94 14.86
N GLU A 196 15.16 -0.88 15.45
CA GLU A 196 16.42 -0.85 16.18
C GLU A 196 16.21 0.04 17.43
N ASN A 197 16.61 -0.44 18.60
CA ASN A 197 16.38 0.22 19.89
C ASN A 197 14.89 0.61 20.09
N ASP A 198 13.98 -0.29 19.81
CA ASP A 198 12.53 -0.12 19.89
C ASP A 198 11.94 0.95 18.94
N GLN A 199 12.75 1.51 18.04
CA GLN A 199 12.29 2.47 17.06
C GLN A 199 12.08 1.77 15.71
N ILE A 200 10.84 1.78 15.18
CA ILE A 200 10.54 1.27 13.85
C ILE A 200 11.11 2.23 12.81
N TRP A 201 11.94 1.69 11.90
CA TRP A 201 12.56 2.44 10.82
C TRP A 201 12.11 1.98 9.43
N SER A 202 11.47 0.82 9.33
CA SER A 202 10.89 0.34 8.07
C SER A 202 9.67 -0.54 8.31
N ALA A 203 8.68 -0.41 7.42
CA ALA A 203 7.56 -1.33 7.30
C ALA A 203 7.53 -1.87 5.86
N MET A 204 7.60 -3.20 5.71
CA MET A 204 7.45 -3.89 4.43
C MET A 204 6.11 -4.57 4.39
N ILE A 205 5.29 -4.26 3.40
CA ILE A 205 3.94 -4.80 3.21
C ILE A 205 3.93 -5.60 1.91
N PHE A 206 3.39 -6.80 1.96
CA PHE A 206 3.44 -7.76 0.86
C PHE A 206 2.08 -7.97 0.23
N THR A 207 2.03 -7.97 -1.09
CA THR A 207 0.88 -8.45 -1.87
C THR A 207 1.20 -9.78 -2.49
N LEU A 208 0.31 -10.74 -2.33
CA LEU A 208 0.46 -12.09 -2.87
C LEU A 208 -0.67 -12.42 -3.84
N GLU A 209 -0.35 -13.24 -4.82
CA GLU A 209 -1.32 -13.85 -5.72
C GLU A 209 -0.88 -15.28 -6.04
N ALA A 210 -1.76 -16.25 -5.81
CA ALA A 210 -1.47 -17.68 -5.95
C ALA A 210 -0.18 -18.12 -5.18
N GLY A 211 -0.01 -17.63 -3.94
CA GLY A 211 1.11 -17.97 -3.07
C GLY A 211 2.46 -17.38 -3.46
N LYS A 212 2.50 -16.42 -4.39
CA LYS A 212 3.71 -15.69 -4.81
C LYS A 212 3.58 -14.21 -4.59
N PHE A 213 4.67 -13.56 -4.17
CA PHE A 213 4.70 -12.11 -4.03
C PHE A 213 4.63 -11.42 -5.39
N THR A 214 3.69 -10.48 -5.52
CA THR A 214 3.50 -9.65 -6.70
C THR A 214 4.03 -8.24 -6.50
N THR A 215 3.88 -7.71 -5.28
CA THR A 215 4.34 -6.36 -4.95
C THR A 215 4.87 -6.33 -3.51
N ILE A 216 5.92 -5.55 -3.29
CA ILE A 216 6.41 -5.21 -1.96
C ILE A 216 6.43 -3.69 -1.82
N TYR A 217 5.78 -3.18 -0.79
CA TYR A 217 5.77 -1.77 -0.43
C TYR A 217 6.67 -1.57 0.77
N SER A 218 7.77 -0.83 0.60
CA SER A 218 8.75 -0.53 1.66
C SER A 218 8.60 0.92 2.10
N ILE A 219 8.02 1.14 3.26
CA ILE A 219 7.87 2.46 3.88
C ILE A 219 9.07 2.68 4.80
N LEU A 220 9.91 3.67 4.45
CA LEU A 220 11.08 4.08 5.22
C LEU A 220 10.98 5.53 5.69
N ASN A 221 9.95 6.27 5.21
CA ASN A 221 9.74 7.66 5.61
C ASN A 221 9.37 7.72 7.10
N PRO A 222 10.23 8.33 7.97
CA PRO A 222 10.02 8.33 9.41
C PRO A 222 8.75 9.05 9.83
N ASP A 223 8.23 9.99 9.03
CA ASP A 223 6.97 10.67 9.36
C ASP A 223 5.76 9.73 9.28
N LYS A 224 5.85 8.67 8.47
CA LYS A 224 4.77 7.70 8.24
C LYS A 224 4.85 6.49 9.17
N LEU A 225 5.92 6.33 9.93
CA LEU A 225 6.15 5.19 10.82
C LEU A 225 5.84 5.48 12.29
N LYS A 226 5.43 6.72 12.61
CA LYS A 226 5.24 7.19 14.00
C LYS A 226 4.10 6.52 14.76
N ASN A 227 3.13 5.95 14.02
CA ASN A 227 1.90 5.39 14.58
C ASN A 227 1.87 3.85 14.50
N LEU A 228 3.03 3.19 14.27
CA LEU A 228 3.17 1.73 14.26
C LEU A 228 3.66 1.15 15.59
#